data_e4259f1bcfd52284d75ea6886dd6a867
#
_entry.id   e4259f1bcfd52284d75ea6886dd6a867
#
_cell.length_a   1.000
_cell.length_b   1.000
_cell.length_c   1.000
_cell.angle_alpha   90.00
_cell.angle_beta   90.00
_cell.angle_gamma   90.00
#
_symmetry.space_group_name_H-M   'P 1'
#
loop_
_entity.id
_entity.type
_entity.pdbx_description
1 polymer ?
#
loop_
_entity_poly.entity_id
_entity_poly.type
_entity_poly.pdbx_seq_one_letter_code
_entity_poly.pdbx_strand_id
1 'polypeptide(L)'
;MKYTTQKLYDLPEGNRQEDAPRRVEKKKKRRRKWLWLTLLTVLILAGVAAALLWDANAFDGLRRSLLYARAEKDETGCAKLYSYDSDEARCFAPLGGSLAILSEGRLQVLNEHSEVAYSATVHFLAPALSANGDTAVGYDIGGDTVYVLSPLGLRWQKTVPGAVLEASVADNGNVVVCHEQSGHKGAVTVYDSVGEPVFAYGSASRFLMTGALSRDGNTLAAITMGQETGVFESFLTLYRTDSDKAVASAAVCPGIVYDLCPFDSGFCAVAEEGLYWLDRNGSTTATYPYNGLFLRRCQVSDGNFAAVLLSRYRTGSETDLITVDGEGNELGGITLSREVLDLSASGRYVAVLCTDRLIIYDKFLTELASLPFVSQTRAVFMRSDGSAVMAGADSASLYLP
;
A
#
# COMPACT_ATOMS: atom_id res chain seq x y z
N MET A 1 -0.85 123.16 5.04
CA MET A 1 -0.04 122.33 5.92
C MET A 1 -0.42 120.91 5.64
N LYS A 2 0.41 120.20 4.94
CA LYS A 2 0.12 118.86 4.43
C LYS A 2 1.13 117.90 5.02
N TYR A 3 0.71 116.90 5.69
CA TYR A 3 1.54 115.75 6.14
C TYR A 3 1.50 114.64 5.12
N THR A 4 2.61 114.24 4.68
CA THR A 4 2.82 113.12 3.73
C THR A 4 3.04 111.83 4.51
N THR A 5 2.17 110.87 4.32
CA THR A 5 2.28 109.57 4.88
C THR A 5 3.18 108.68 4.05
N GLN A 6 4.20 108.08 4.69
CA GLN A 6 5.15 107.16 4.14
C GLN A 6 4.53 105.77 4.03
N LYS A 7 4.58 105.17 2.86
CA LYS A 7 4.12 103.78 2.61
C LYS A 7 5.21 102.78 3.10
N LEU A 8 4.82 101.89 3.97
CA LEU A 8 5.61 100.71 4.37
C LEU A 8 5.49 99.68 3.25
N TYR A 9 6.63 99.16 2.81
CA TYR A 9 6.72 98.05 1.86
C TYR A 9 6.72 96.72 2.62
N ASP A 10 5.72 95.88 2.31
CA ASP A 10 5.65 94.49 2.74
C ASP A 10 6.66 93.65 1.97
N LEU A 11 7.46 92.94 2.69
CA LEU A 11 8.41 91.90 2.17
C LEU A 11 7.62 90.60 1.96
N PRO A 12 7.79 89.87 0.84
CA PRO A 12 7.08 88.64 0.61
C PRO A 12 7.59 87.51 1.50
N GLU A 13 6.68 86.83 2.18
CA GLU A 13 6.94 85.63 2.96
C GLU A 13 7.51 84.49 2.06
N GLY A 14 8.65 84.05 2.40
CA GLY A 14 9.32 82.91 1.73
C GLY A 14 8.56 81.63 1.96
N ASN A 15 8.21 80.98 0.87
CA ASN A 15 7.59 79.72 0.75
C ASN A 15 8.53 78.66 1.38
N ARG A 16 8.29 78.23 2.63
CA ARG A 16 8.89 77.06 3.22
C ARG A 16 8.18 75.82 2.65
N GLN A 17 8.75 75.22 1.61
CA GLN A 17 8.38 73.89 1.19
C GLN A 17 8.68 72.89 2.31
N GLU A 18 7.62 72.29 2.86
CA GLU A 18 7.64 71.08 3.66
C GLU A 18 8.04 69.89 2.79
N ASP A 19 9.34 69.63 2.65
CA ASP A 19 9.87 68.42 2.00
C ASP A 19 10.44 67.48 3.06
N ALA A 20 9.57 66.87 3.88
CA ALA A 20 9.99 65.72 4.68
C ALA A 20 8.84 64.88 5.28
N PRO A 21 8.05 64.17 4.50
CA PRO A 21 7.72 62.81 4.90
C PRO A 21 7.86 61.70 3.81
N ARG A 22 8.06 62.02 2.53
CA ARG A 22 8.10 61.02 1.46
C ARG A 22 9.29 60.05 1.48
N ARG A 23 10.39 60.43 2.04
CA ARG A 23 11.63 59.55 2.13
C ARG A 23 11.51 58.44 3.21
N VAL A 24 10.81 58.69 4.29
CA VAL A 24 10.65 57.69 5.39
C VAL A 24 9.63 56.64 5.04
N GLU A 25 8.53 56.95 4.36
CA GLU A 25 7.56 55.97 3.92
C GLU A 25 8.09 55.05 2.83
N LYS A 26 8.89 55.53 1.88
CA LYS A 26 9.54 54.70 0.86
C LYS A 26 10.52 53.72 1.47
N LYS A 27 11.28 54.11 2.53
CA LYS A 27 12.18 53.20 3.25
C LYS A 27 11.42 52.13 4.06
N LYS A 28 10.28 52.49 4.70
CA LYS A 28 9.41 51.51 5.40
C LYS A 28 8.77 50.51 4.45
N LYS A 29 8.25 50.93 3.30
CA LYS A 29 7.68 50.04 2.27
C LYS A 29 8.75 49.11 1.65
N ARG A 30 9.96 49.61 1.45
CA ARG A 30 11.08 48.80 0.91
C ARG A 30 11.58 47.74 1.92
N ARG A 31 11.65 48.09 3.21
CA ARG A 31 11.97 47.13 4.31
C ARG A 31 10.88 46.09 4.46
N ARG A 32 9.59 46.47 4.34
CA ARG A 32 8.48 45.51 4.42
C ARG A 32 8.45 44.57 3.22
N LYS A 33 8.77 45.02 2.01
CA LYS A 33 8.92 44.13 0.83
C LYS A 33 10.10 43.21 0.98
N TRP A 34 11.21 43.66 1.55
CA TRP A 34 12.39 42.83 1.82
C TRP A 34 12.10 41.77 2.88
N LEU A 35 11.37 42.10 3.93
CA LEU A 35 10.90 41.15 4.94
C LEU A 35 9.95 40.09 4.35
N TRP A 36 9.07 40.47 3.44
CA TRP A 36 8.22 39.51 2.74
C TRP A 36 9.00 38.62 1.77
N LEU A 37 10.02 39.14 1.10
CA LEU A 37 10.92 38.38 0.26
C LEU A 37 11.78 37.38 1.06
N THR A 38 12.31 37.80 2.20
CA THR A 38 13.05 36.88 3.09
C THR A 38 12.15 35.82 3.70
N LEU A 39 10.92 36.16 4.10
CA LEU A 39 9.93 35.20 4.58
C LEU A 39 9.57 34.18 3.50
N LEU A 40 9.37 34.65 2.27
CA LEU A 40 9.06 33.77 1.11
C LEU A 40 10.23 32.84 0.79
N THR A 41 11.48 33.35 0.79
CA THR A 41 12.68 32.50 0.61
C THR A 41 12.86 31.47 1.72
N VAL A 42 12.60 31.84 2.97
CA VAL A 42 12.65 30.91 4.10
C VAL A 42 11.54 29.84 3.96
N LEU A 43 10.32 30.24 3.55
CA LEU A 43 9.22 29.31 3.28
C LEU A 43 9.54 28.35 2.12
N ILE A 44 10.15 28.83 1.04
CA ILE A 44 10.59 28.00 -0.10
C ILE A 44 11.70 27.04 0.34
N LEU A 45 12.72 27.53 1.08
CA LEU A 45 13.78 26.69 1.61
C LEU A 45 13.26 25.66 2.61
N ALA A 46 12.31 26.03 3.46
CA ALA A 46 11.62 25.10 4.37
C ALA A 46 10.79 24.06 3.59
N GLY A 47 10.12 24.48 2.50
CA GLY A 47 9.39 23.57 1.62
C GLY A 47 10.30 22.60 0.86
N VAL A 48 11.45 23.08 0.36
CA VAL A 48 12.46 22.23 -0.29
C VAL A 48 13.11 21.30 0.73
N ALA A 49 13.47 21.80 1.92
CA ALA A 49 13.99 20.96 3.00
C ALA A 49 12.95 19.92 3.46
N ALA A 50 11.69 20.30 3.57
CA ALA A 50 10.59 19.37 3.86
C ALA A 50 10.42 18.32 2.75
N ALA A 51 10.51 18.71 1.48
CA ALA A 51 10.44 17.77 0.35
C ALA A 51 11.66 16.81 0.31
N LEU A 52 12.87 17.30 0.57
CA LEU A 52 14.08 16.49 0.64
C LEU A 52 14.11 15.55 1.86
N LEU A 53 13.51 15.98 2.97
CA LEU A 53 13.39 15.19 4.19
C LEU A 53 12.14 14.31 4.19
N TRP A 54 11.21 14.51 3.25
CA TRP A 54 10.00 13.69 3.12
C TRP A 54 10.33 12.22 2.85
N ASP A 55 11.42 11.99 2.17
CA ASP A 55 11.98 10.65 1.92
C ASP A 55 12.84 10.12 3.08
N ALA A 56 13.08 10.92 4.13
CA ALA A 56 13.83 10.51 5.29
C ALA A 56 12.91 10.12 6.46
N ASN A 57 13.28 9.09 7.23
CA ASN A 57 12.57 8.56 8.40
C ASN A 57 12.17 9.62 9.46
N ALA A 58 12.73 10.83 9.38
CA ALA A 58 12.54 11.90 10.36
C ALA A 58 11.10 12.42 10.47
N PHE A 59 10.32 12.38 9.38
CA PHE A 59 8.92 12.86 9.39
C PHE A 59 7.91 11.81 9.82
N ASP A 60 8.22 10.52 9.65
CA ASP A 60 7.27 9.46 10.00
C ASP A 60 7.09 9.37 11.53
N GLY A 61 8.16 9.57 12.30
CA GLY A 61 8.07 9.70 13.76
C GLY A 61 7.18 10.87 14.21
N LEU A 62 7.31 12.03 13.54
CA LEU A 62 6.44 13.18 13.81
C LEU A 62 5.00 12.91 13.38
N ARG A 63 4.80 12.33 12.22
CA ARG A 63 3.48 11.94 11.70
C ARG A 63 2.81 10.94 12.65
N ARG A 64 3.51 9.90 13.09
CA ARG A 64 3.02 8.94 14.10
C ARG A 64 2.66 9.65 15.39
N SER A 65 3.53 10.54 15.90
CA SER A 65 3.27 11.26 17.16
C SER A 65 2.04 12.16 17.08
N LEU A 66 1.73 12.73 15.92
CA LEU A 66 0.53 13.55 15.70
C LEU A 66 -0.72 12.69 15.50
N LEU A 67 -0.66 11.66 14.67
CA LEU A 67 -1.79 10.77 14.38
C LEU A 67 -2.23 9.99 15.62
N TYR A 68 -1.26 9.53 16.40
CA TYR A 68 -1.51 8.67 17.57
C TYR A 68 -1.27 9.38 18.91
N ALA A 69 -1.34 10.72 18.93
CA ALA A 69 -1.11 11.52 20.15
C ALA A 69 -2.09 11.20 21.29
N ARG A 70 -3.26 10.63 20.97
CA ARG A 70 -4.31 10.27 21.92
C ARG A 70 -4.38 8.75 22.18
N ALA A 71 -3.57 7.95 21.51
CA ALA A 71 -3.57 6.50 21.73
C ALA A 71 -2.96 6.20 23.10
N GLU A 72 -3.68 5.46 23.92
CA GLU A 72 -3.17 4.94 25.18
C GLU A 72 -2.20 3.79 24.85
N LYS A 73 -0.91 4.07 25.00
CA LYS A 73 0.18 3.11 24.76
C LYS A 73 0.58 2.48 26.09
N ASP A 74 0.88 1.19 26.02
CA ASP A 74 1.56 0.51 27.10
C ASP A 74 3.08 0.84 27.11
N GLU A 75 3.81 0.26 28.09
CA GLU A 75 5.26 0.47 28.21
C GLU A 75 6.06 -0.05 27.00
N THR A 76 5.48 -0.90 26.16
CA THR A 76 6.11 -1.49 24.97
C THR A 76 5.84 -0.70 23.70
N GLY A 77 5.01 0.34 23.76
CA GLY A 77 4.59 1.14 22.61
C GLY A 77 3.38 0.56 21.88
N CYS A 78 2.73 -0.46 22.44
CA CYS A 78 1.52 -1.04 21.88
C CYS A 78 0.26 -0.30 22.36
N ALA A 79 -0.66 -0.06 21.44
CA ALA A 79 -2.01 0.40 21.73
C ALA A 79 -3.01 -0.70 21.35
N LYS A 80 -3.92 -1.05 22.27
CA LYS A 80 -4.98 -1.99 21.96
C LYS A 80 -5.96 -1.33 20.99
N LEU A 81 -6.18 -1.95 19.82
CA LEU A 81 -7.12 -1.45 18.84
C LEU A 81 -8.47 -2.16 18.90
N TYR A 82 -8.44 -3.50 18.85
CA TYR A 82 -9.64 -4.32 18.70
C TYR A 82 -9.65 -5.46 19.70
N SER A 83 -10.86 -5.82 20.16
CA SER A 83 -11.14 -7.06 20.89
C SER A 83 -12.24 -7.81 20.17
N TYR A 84 -12.07 -9.10 19.99
CA TYR A 84 -13.04 -9.98 19.34
C TYR A 84 -13.02 -11.35 19.98
N ASP A 85 -14.05 -12.16 19.71
CA ASP A 85 -14.13 -13.52 20.22
C ASP A 85 -13.02 -14.38 19.62
N SER A 86 -12.37 -15.17 20.45
CA SER A 86 -11.19 -15.98 20.11
C SER A 86 -11.49 -17.16 19.17
N ASP A 87 -12.77 -17.44 18.92
CA ASP A 87 -13.15 -18.60 18.15
C ASP A 87 -12.85 -18.39 16.67
N GLU A 88 -11.75 -19.02 16.22
CA GLU A 88 -11.55 -19.40 14.83
C GLU A 88 -11.18 -18.29 13.82
N ALA A 89 -10.84 -17.07 14.27
CA ALA A 89 -10.36 -16.03 13.38
C ALA A 89 -9.08 -16.51 12.63
N ARG A 90 -9.16 -16.64 11.31
CA ARG A 90 -8.09 -17.17 10.47
C ARG A 90 -7.47 -16.12 9.55
N CYS A 91 -8.30 -15.22 9.03
CA CYS A 91 -7.88 -14.18 8.13
C CYS A 91 -8.24 -12.82 8.69
N PHE A 92 -7.34 -11.86 8.52
CA PHE A 92 -7.50 -10.48 8.97
C PHE A 92 -7.17 -9.54 7.81
N ALA A 93 -7.84 -8.40 7.74
CA ALA A 93 -7.51 -7.34 6.81
C ALA A 93 -7.83 -5.98 7.41
N PRO A 94 -6.86 -5.08 7.55
CA PRO A 94 -7.10 -3.69 7.91
C PRO A 94 -7.92 -3.00 6.82
N LEU A 95 -8.94 -2.22 7.24
CA LEU A 95 -9.81 -1.43 6.39
C LEU A 95 -9.79 0.02 6.87
N GLY A 96 -8.79 0.79 6.48
CA GLY A 96 -8.60 2.12 7.05
C GLY A 96 -8.48 2.08 8.57
N GLY A 97 -9.48 2.63 9.29
CA GLY A 97 -9.58 2.57 10.76
C GLY A 97 -10.34 1.35 11.31
N SER A 98 -10.79 0.43 10.45
CA SER A 98 -11.57 -0.76 10.81
C SER A 98 -10.76 -2.04 10.59
N LEU A 99 -11.26 -3.17 11.07
CA LEU A 99 -10.65 -4.49 10.87
C LEU A 99 -11.70 -5.48 10.36
N ALA A 100 -11.43 -6.07 9.20
CA ALA A 100 -12.19 -7.22 8.74
C ALA A 100 -11.59 -8.52 9.30
N ILE A 101 -12.43 -9.41 9.74
CA ILE A 101 -12.06 -10.71 10.32
C ILE A 101 -12.90 -11.77 9.64
N LEU A 102 -12.25 -12.81 9.15
CA LEU A 102 -12.89 -13.93 8.50
C LEU A 102 -12.48 -15.24 9.15
N SER A 103 -13.46 -16.07 9.47
CA SER A 103 -13.30 -17.44 9.94
C SER A 103 -14.09 -18.41 9.06
N GLU A 104 -14.04 -19.70 9.38
CA GLU A 104 -14.85 -20.72 8.70
C GLU A 104 -16.36 -20.47 8.89
N GLY A 105 -16.77 -19.93 10.05
CA GLY A 105 -18.17 -19.73 10.41
C GLY A 105 -18.67 -18.30 10.37
N ARG A 106 -17.79 -17.31 10.31
CA ARG A 106 -18.17 -15.91 10.51
C ARG A 106 -17.33 -14.94 9.72
N LEU A 107 -17.99 -13.95 9.12
CA LEU A 107 -17.38 -12.76 8.53
C LEU A 107 -17.81 -11.54 9.33
N GLN A 108 -16.83 -10.73 9.79
CA GLN A 108 -17.08 -9.55 10.64
C GLN A 108 -16.28 -8.35 10.16
N VAL A 109 -16.83 -7.15 10.40
CA VAL A 109 -16.09 -5.88 10.33
C VAL A 109 -16.24 -5.20 11.68
N LEU A 110 -15.12 -4.89 12.33
CA LEU A 110 -15.05 -4.09 13.54
C LEU A 110 -14.68 -2.65 13.16
N ASN A 111 -15.41 -1.67 13.72
CA ASN A 111 -15.09 -0.26 13.55
C ASN A 111 -13.90 0.17 14.45
N GLU A 112 -13.49 1.42 14.37
CA GLU A 112 -12.38 2.00 15.16
C GLU A 112 -12.59 1.96 16.69
N HIS A 113 -13.85 1.74 17.14
CA HIS A 113 -14.21 1.60 18.54
C HIS A 113 -14.32 0.14 19.00
N SER A 114 -13.91 -0.83 18.18
CA SER A 114 -14.06 -2.27 18.40
C SER A 114 -15.51 -2.75 18.43
N GLU A 115 -16.46 -1.96 17.92
CA GLU A 115 -17.84 -2.37 17.80
C GLU A 115 -18.07 -3.09 16.47
N VAL A 116 -18.98 -4.07 16.47
CA VAL A 116 -19.33 -4.83 15.28
C VAL A 116 -20.15 -3.95 14.35
N ALA A 117 -19.53 -3.46 13.27
CA ALA A 117 -20.20 -2.73 12.20
C ALA A 117 -20.98 -3.67 11.25
N TYR A 118 -20.47 -4.89 11.07
CA TYR A 118 -21.10 -5.93 10.27
C TYR A 118 -20.75 -7.31 10.80
N SER A 119 -21.69 -8.23 10.72
CA SER A 119 -21.45 -9.65 11.00
C SER A 119 -22.39 -10.51 10.15
N ALA A 120 -21.84 -11.55 9.53
CA ALA A 120 -22.60 -12.56 8.80
C ALA A 120 -22.10 -13.95 9.16
N THR A 121 -23.04 -14.90 9.26
CA THR A 121 -22.69 -16.32 9.33
C THR A 121 -22.35 -16.80 7.91
N VAL A 122 -21.20 -17.43 7.76
CA VAL A 122 -20.71 -18.04 6.53
C VAL A 122 -20.36 -19.50 6.80
N HIS A 123 -20.14 -20.28 5.76
CA HIS A 123 -19.70 -21.67 5.86
C HIS A 123 -18.57 -21.88 4.86
N PHE A 124 -17.35 -21.49 5.25
CA PHE A 124 -16.18 -21.52 4.41
C PHE A 124 -15.27 -22.68 4.81
N LEU A 125 -14.72 -23.36 3.82
CA LEU A 125 -13.75 -24.45 4.01
C LEU A 125 -12.31 -23.93 3.97
N ALA A 126 -12.05 -23.00 3.09
CA ALA A 126 -10.75 -22.35 2.91
C ALA A 126 -10.93 -20.84 2.81
N PRO A 127 -11.24 -20.16 3.95
CA PRO A 127 -11.50 -18.73 3.97
C PRO A 127 -10.28 -17.93 3.53
N ALA A 128 -10.49 -16.95 2.68
CA ALA A 128 -9.47 -16.01 2.22
C ALA A 128 -10.01 -14.56 2.26
N LEU A 129 -9.11 -13.62 2.56
CA LEU A 129 -9.43 -12.21 2.71
C LEU A 129 -8.30 -11.39 2.09
N SER A 130 -8.64 -10.51 1.17
CA SER A 130 -7.72 -9.54 0.56
C SER A 130 -8.27 -8.14 0.76
N ALA A 131 -7.39 -7.17 1.01
CA ALA A 131 -7.81 -5.78 1.20
C ALA A 131 -6.82 -4.80 0.59
N ASN A 132 -7.38 -3.66 0.15
CA ASN A 132 -6.61 -2.51 -0.28
C ASN A 132 -7.37 -1.23 0.13
N GLY A 133 -6.72 -0.33 0.87
CA GLY A 133 -7.33 0.89 1.39
C GLY A 133 -8.55 0.61 2.28
N ASP A 134 -9.70 1.13 1.86
CA ASP A 134 -10.98 1.00 2.58
C ASP A 134 -11.89 -0.09 2.01
N THR A 135 -11.35 -1.01 1.22
CA THR A 135 -12.11 -2.10 0.61
C THR A 135 -11.44 -3.43 0.89
N ALA A 136 -12.23 -4.43 1.27
CA ALA A 136 -11.78 -5.82 1.35
C ALA A 136 -12.73 -6.74 0.61
N VAL A 137 -12.22 -7.87 0.14
CA VAL A 137 -12.99 -8.98 -0.42
C VAL A 137 -12.73 -10.23 0.39
N GLY A 138 -13.81 -10.81 0.94
CA GLY A 138 -13.80 -12.09 1.64
C GLY A 138 -14.46 -13.17 0.78
N TYR A 139 -13.86 -14.34 0.73
CA TYR A 139 -14.36 -15.46 -0.09
C TYR A 139 -13.88 -16.80 0.47
N ASP A 140 -14.48 -17.89 -0.02
CA ASP A 140 -14.01 -19.25 0.17
C ASP A 140 -13.27 -19.71 -1.09
N ILE A 141 -12.06 -20.20 -0.96
CA ILE A 141 -11.34 -20.81 -2.10
C ILE A 141 -12.06 -22.09 -2.47
N GLY A 142 -12.57 -22.16 -3.71
CA GLY A 142 -13.42 -23.26 -4.17
C GLY A 142 -14.94 -23.01 -3.97
N GLY A 143 -15.32 -21.99 -3.21
CA GLY A 143 -16.71 -21.51 -3.13
C GLY A 143 -17.11 -20.67 -4.34
N ASP A 144 -18.33 -20.17 -4.36
CA ASP A 144 -18.88 -19.40 -5.49
C ASP A 144 -19.32 -17.98 -5.14
N THR A 145 -19.12 -17.57 -3.89
CA THR A 145 -19.63 -16.29 -3.41
C THR A 145 -18.52 -15.40 -2.88
N VAL A 146 -18.52 -14.15 -3.31
CA VAL A 146 -17.61 -13.10 -2.83
C VAL A 146 -18.37 -12.03 -2.04
N TYR A 147 -17.76 -11.55 -0.95
CA TYR A 147 -18.29 -10.52 -0.06
C TYR A 147 -17.35 -9.31 -0.10
N VAL A 148 -17.81 -8.19 -0.58
CA VAL A 148 -17.01 -6.96 -0.61
C VAL A 148 -17.43 -6.07 0.53
N LEU A 149 -16.44 -5.69 1.34
CA LEU A 149 -16.57 -5.02 2.61
C LEU A 149 -16.00 -3.60 2.54
N SER A 150 -16.52 -2.75 3.40
CA SER A 150 -16.01 -1.42 3.69
C SER A 150 -15.93 -1.20 5.21
N PRO A 151 -15.35 -0.11 5.73
CA PRO A 151 -15.38 0.21 7.16
C PRO A 151 -16.78 0.26 7.78
N LEU A 152 -17.80 0.50 6.95
CA LEU A 152 -19.20 0.54 7.38
C LEU A 152 -19.91 -0.82 7.32
N GLY A 153 -19.25 -1.87 6.83
CA GLY A 153 -19.79 -3.22 6.68
C GLY A 153 -19.84 -3.69 5.24
N LEU A 154 -20.82 -4.57 4.95
CA LEU A 154 -21.00 -5.13 3.61
C LEU A 154 -21.34 -4.04 2.59
N ARG A 155 -20.55 -3.94 1.53
CA ARG A 155 -20.82 -3.07 0.39
C ARG A 155 -21.70 -3.78 -0.63
N TRP A 156 -21.31 -4.99 -1.01
CA TRP A 156 -22.11 -5.89 -1.87
C TRP A 156 -21.63 -7.35 -1.73
N GLN A 157 -22.47 -8.26 -2.19
CA GLN A 157 -22.21 -9.69 -2.24
C GLN A 157 -22.66 -10.21 -3.61
N LYS A 158 -21.88 -11.10 -4.20
CA LYS A 158 -22.22 -11.72 -5.49
C LYS A 158 -21.81 -13.19 -5.55
N THR A 159 -22.64 -13.97 -6.23
CA THR A 159 -22.29 -15.32 -6.67
C THR A 159 -21.69 -15.23 -8.07
N VAL A 160 -20.51 -15.80 -8.23
CA VAL A 160 -19.77 -15.86 -9.50
C VAL A 160 -20.09 -17.16 -10.25
N PRO A 161 -19.80 -17.25 -11.57
CA PRO A 161 -20.24 -18.40 -12.39
C PRO A 161 -19.61 -19.75 -12.03
N GLY A 162 -18.59 -19.81 -11.18
CA GLY A 162 -17.93 -21.06 -10.78
C GLY A 162 -17.07 -20.87 -9.54
N ALA A 163 -16.30 -21.89 -9.18
CA ALA A 163 -15.47 -21.85 -7.98
C ALA A 163 -14.46 -20.70 -8.02
N VAL A 164 -14.42 -19.89 -6.95
CA VAL A 164 -13.45 -18.81 -6.78
C VAL A 164 -12.07 -19.42 -6.51
N LEU A 165 -11.11 -19.03 -7.32
CA LEU A 165 -9.72 -19.41 -7.16
C LEU A 165 -8.97 -18.37 -6.33
N GLU A 166 -9.21 -17.08 -6.65
CA GLU A 166 -8.60 -15.94 -5.99
C GLU A 166 -9.50 -14.71 -6.17
N ALA A 167 -9.46 -13.79 -5.20
CA ALA A 167 -10.03 -12.47 -5.37
C ALA A 167 -9.15 -11.41 -4.71
N SER A 168 -8.97 -10.28 -5.39
CA SER A 168 -8.14 -9.17 -4.93
C SER A 168 -8.82 -7.83 -5.15
N VAL A 169 -8.37 -6.81 -4.40
CA VAL A 169 -8.87 -5.43 -4.50
C VAL A 169 -7.80 -4.57 -5.14
N ALA A 170 -8.15 -3.87 -6.20
CA ALA A 170 -7.28 -2.92 -6.88
C ALA A 170 -7.27 -1.54 -6.21
N ASP A 171 -6.27 -0.70 -6.51
CA ASP A 171 -6.11 0.64 -5.92
C ASP A 171 -7.31 1.58 -6.19
N ASN A 172 -8.04 1.37 -7.28
CA ASN A 172 -9.27 2.11 -7.61
C ASN A 172 -10.54 1.56 -6.93
N GLY A 173 -10.41 0.53 -6.08
CA GLY A 173 -11.52 -0.12 -5.38
C GLY A 173 -12.31 -1.14 -6.21
N ASN A 174 -11.90 -1.42 -7.44
CA ASN A 174 -12.45 -2.52 -8.22
C ASN A 174 -11.98 -3.85 -7.66
N VAL A 175 -12.80 -4.88 -7.84
CA VAL A 175 -12.49 -6.24 -7.36
C VAL A 175 -12.24 -7.15 -8.54
N VAL A 176 -11.09 -7.80 -8.54
CA VAL A 176 -10.70 -8.82 -9.51
C VAL A 176 -11.03 -10.19 -8.93
N VAL A 177 -11.77 -11.00 -9.63
CA VAL A 177 -12.11 -12.36 -9.20
C VAL A 177 -11.67 -13.35 -10.28
N CYS A 178 -10.73 -14.21 -9.92
CA CYS A 178 -10.33 -15.37 -10.70
C CYS A 178 -11.24 -16.56 -10.31
N HIS A 179 -11.88 -17.18 -11.25
CA HIS A 179 -12.85 -18.26 -10.97
C HIS A 179 -12.87 -19.31 -12.08
N GLU A 180 -13.39 -20.49 -11.77
CA GLU A 180 -13.69 -21.48 -12.78
C GLU A 180 -14.85 -21.01 -13.68
N GLN A 181 -14.82 -21.43 -14.94
CA GLN A 181 -15.90 -21.17 -15.88
C GLN A 181 -16.08 -22.37 -16.83
N SER A 182 -17.30 -22.84 -16.96
CA SER A 182 -17.61 -23.95 -17.86
C SER A 182 -17.16 -23.65 -19.30
N GLY A 183 -16.44 -24.61 -19.91
CA GLY A 183 -15.88 -24.45 -21.26
C GLY A 183 -14.56 -23.66 -21.34
N HIS A 184 -14.03 -23.19 -20.21
CA HIS A 184 -12.76 -22.49 -20.11
C HIS A 184 -11.83 -23.16 -19.10
N LYS A 185 -10.56 -22.82 -19.17
CA LYS A 185 -9.51 -23.23 -18.22
C LYS A 185 -9.36 -22.26 -17.03
N GLY A 186 -10.37 -21.43 -16.82
CA GLY A 186 -10.50 -20.38 -15.84
C GLY A 186 -10.89 -19.05 -16.48
N ALA A 187 -11.45 -18.16 -15.67
CA ALA A 187 -11.88 -16.84 -16.07
C ALA A 187 -11.54 -15.79 -15.00
N VAL A 188 -11.37 -14.55 -15.44
CA VAL A 188 -11.24 -13.38 -14.58
C VAL A 188 -12.43 -12.47 -14.84
N THR A 189 -13.10 -12.04 -13.77
CA THR A 189 -14.13 -11.00 -13.85
C THR A 189 -13.73 -9.82 -12.96
N VAL A 190 -13.78 -8.63 -13.53
CA VAL A 190 -13.54 -7.37 -12.80
C VAL A 190 -14.90 -6.76 -12.47
N TYR A 191 -15.12 -6.50 -11.18
CA TYR A 191 -16.30 -5.82 -10.68
C TYR A 191 -15.95 -4.40 -10.23
N ASP A 192 -16.84 -3.46 -10.48
CA ASP A 192 -16.69 -2.10 -9.98
C ASP A 192 -17.02 -1.98 -8.47
N SER A 193 -16.96 -0.76 -7.95
CA SER A 193 -17.23 -0.48 -6.53
C SER A 193 -18.65 -0.76 -6.07
N VAL A 194 -19.62 -0.95 -7.00
CA VAL A 194 -21.01 -1.30 -6.70
C VAL A 194 -21.34 -2.77 -7.05
N GLY A 195 -20.34 -3.51 -7.53
CA GLY A 195 -20.46 -4.93 -7.86
C GLY A 195 -20.98 -5.22 -9.26
N GLU A 196 -20.98 -4.25 -10.18
CA GLU A 196 -21.30 -4.52 -11.57
C GLU A 196 -20.08 -5.01 -12.34
N PRO A 197 -20.20 -6.05 -13.18
CA PRO A 197 -19.08 -6.55 -13.97
C PRO A 197 -18.73 -5.53 -15.06
N VAL A 198 -17.49 -5.03 -15.04
CA VAL A 198 -16.99 -4.06 -16.01
C VAL A 198 -16.10 -4.71 -17.07
N PHE A 199 -15.51 -5.86 -16.76
CA PHE A 199 -14.70 -6.62 -17.72
C PHE A 199 -14.68 -8.11 -17.35
N ALA A 200 -14.60 -8.98 -18.35
CA ALA A 200 -14.39 -10.41 -18.15
C ALA A 200 -13.50 -11.00 -19.25
N TYR A 201 -12.63 -11.91 -18.82
CA TYR A 201 -11.76 -12.70 -19.70
C TYR A 201 -11.85 -14.17 -19.35
N GLY A 202 -12.04 -15.04 -20.35
CA GLY A 202 -12.01 -16.49 -20.20
C GLY A 202 -10.88 -17.12 -21.00
N SER A 203 -10.03 -17.89 -20.34
CA SER A 203 -8.94 -18.63 -20.99
C SER A 203 -9.43 -19.98 -21.50
N ALA A 204 -9.43 -20.20 -22.81
CA ALA A 204 -9.89 -21.45 -23.42
C ALA A 204 -8.80 -22.53 -23.46
N SER A 205 -7.53 -22.16 -23.60
CA SER A 205 -6.44 -23.10 -23.90
C SER A 205 -5.43 -23.32 -22.77
N ARG A 206 -5.22 -22.32 -21.91
CA ARG A 206 -4.26 -22.33 -20.81
C ARG A 206 -4.96 -22.17 -19.47
N PHE A 207 -4.45 -22.79 -18.41
CA PHE A 207 -4.99 -22.67 -17.07
C PHE A 207 -4.75 -21.26 -16.52
N LEU A 208 -5.81 -20.60 -16.04
CA LEU A 208 -5.68 -19.33 -15.33
C LEU A 208 -5.02 -19.58 -13.98
N MET A 209 -4.00 -18.80 -13.68
CA MET A 209 -3.28 -18.84 -12.41
C MET A 209 -3.70 -17.70 -11.50
N THR A 210 -3.57 -16.47 -11.93
CA THR A 210 -3.88 -15.25 -11.17
C THR A 210 -4.22 -14.10 -12.12
N GLY A 211 -4.78 -13.01 -11.59
CA GLY A 211 -5.07 -11.79 -12.34
C GLY A 211 -5.06 -10.56 -11.45
N ALA A 212 -4.52 -9.47 -11.95
CA ALA A 212 -4.43 -8.22 -11.24
C ALA A 212 -4.75 -7.01 -12.14
N LEU A 213 -5.29 -5.95 -11.56
CA LEU A 213 -5.39 -4.65 -12.23
C LEU A 213 -4.13 -3.83 -11.99
N SER A 214 -3.74 -3.07 -13.01
CA SER A 214 -2.74 -2.00 -12.85
C SER A 214 -3.19 -0.99 -11.78
N ARG A 215 -2.24 -0.26 -11.18
CA ARG A 215 -2.54 0.76 -10.15
C ARG A 215 -3.55 1.82 -10.61
N ASP A 216 -3.55 2.18 -11.89
CA ASP A 216 -4.55 3.10 -12.47
C ASP A 216 -5.91 2.44 -12.78
N GLY A 217 -6.04 1.12 -12.58
CA GLY A 217 -7.26 0.34 -12.78
C GLY A 217 -7.67 0.13 -14.25
N ASN A 218 -6.85 0.57 -15.21
CA ASN A 218 -7.22 0.59 -16.62
C ASN A 218 -6.76 -0.65 -17.40
N THR A 219 -5.84 -1.44 -16.82
CA THR A 219 -5.27 -2.63 -17.47
C THR A 219 -5.43 -3.85 -16.57
N LEU A 220 -6.11 -4.87 -17.06
CA LEU A 220 -6.11 -6.20 -16.45
C LEU A 220 -4.92 -6.99 -17.00
N ALA A 221 -4.12 -7.53 -16.08
CA ALA A 221 -3.10 -8.53 -16.38
C ALA A 221 -3.60 -9.89 -15.91
N ALA A 222 -3.59 -10.88 -16.77
CA ALA A 222 -3.93 -12.26 -16.46
C ALA A 222 -2.73 -13.16 -16.72
N ILE A 223 -2.36 -13.96 -15.73
CA ILE A 223 -1.34 -15.00 -15.86
C ILE A 223 -2.04 -16.32 -16.13
N THR A 224 -1.60 -16.97 -17.19
CA THR A 224 -2.06 -18.32 -17.56
C THR A 224 -0.88 -19.26 -17.69
N MET A 225 -1.08 -20.53 -17.35
CA MET A 225 -0.06 -21.59 -17.50
C MET A 225 -0.46 -22.55 -18.62
N GLY A 226 0.47 -22.88 -19.46
CA GLY A 226 0.32 -23.84 -20.54
C GLY A 226 1.58 -24.61 -20.82
N GLN A 227 1.49 -25.57 -21.73
CA GLN A 227 2.65 -26.36 -22.18
C GLN A 227 2.96 -25.98 -23.62
N GLU A 228 4.13 -25.40 -23.83
CA GLU A 228 4.72 -25.22 -25.15
C GLU A 228 6.03 -25.97 -25.23
N THR A 229 6.29 -26.65 -26.34
CA THR A 229 7.52 -27.46 -26.53
C THR A 229 7.82 -28.55 -25.47
N GLY A 230 6.77 -28.97 -24.70
CA GLY A 230 6.93 -29.99 -23.66
C GLY A 230 7.28 -29.47 -22.26
N VAL A 231 7.46 -28.17 -22.10
CA VAL A 231 7.74 -27.50 -20.82
C VAL A 231 6.52 -26.68 -20.41
N PHE A 232 6.20 -26.66 -19.12
CA PHE A 232 5.20 -25.75 -18.56
C PHE A 232 5.78 -24.35 -18.44
N GLU A 233 5.04 -23.38 -18.96
CA GLU A 233 5.43 -21.98 -18.96
C GLU A 233 4.24 -21.11 -18.52
N SER A 234 4.53 -20.01 -17.86
CA SER A 234 3.56 -18.97 -17.51
C SER A 234 3.57 -17.87 -18.56
N PHE A 235 2.37 -17.45 -18.93
CA PHE A 235 2.12 -16.43 -19.95
C PHE A 235 1.32 -15.29 -19.37
N LEU A 236 1.74 -14.08 -19.66
CA LEU A 236 0.99 -12.86 -19.39
C LEU A 236 0.09 -12.54 -20.59
N THR A 237 -1.14 -12.13 -20.31
CA THR A 237 -2.00 -11.45 -21.30
C THR A 237 -2.54 -10.17 -20.68
N LEU A 238 -2.38 -9.05 -21.37
CA LEU A 238 -2.84 -7.73 -20.94
C LEU A 238 -4.08 -7.33 -21.73
N TYR A 239 -5.09 -6.83 -21.02
CA TYR A 239 -6.32 -6.26 -21.58
C TYR A 239 -6.54 -4.86 -21.02
N ARG A 240 -7.05 -3.96 -21.85
CA ARG A 240 -7.67 -2.75 -21.33
C ARG A 240 -9.06 -3.08 -20.81
N THR A 241 -9.45 -2.53 -19.67
CA THR A 241 -10.76 -2.77 -19.08
C THR A 241 -11.94 -2.19 -19.92
N ASP A 242 -11.64 -1.32 -20.88
CA ASP A 242 -12.58 -0.72 -21.82
C ASP A 242 -12.58 -1.40 -23.20
N SER A 243 -11.89 -2.53 -23.38
CA SER A 243 -11.72 -3.22 -24.67
C SER A 243 -11.60 -4.72 -24.50
N ASP A 244 -12.27 -5.47 -25.37
CA ASP A 244 -12.22 -6.93 -25.45
C ASP A 244 -10.95 -7.48 -26.18
N LYS A 245 -10.11 -6.59 -26.70
CA LYS A 245 -8.90 -6.97 -27.42
C LYS A 245 -7.70 -6.98 -26.49
N ALA A 246 -6.91 -8.05 -26.56
CA ALA A 246 -5.63 -8.12 -25.88
C ALA A 246 -4.70 -7.02 -26.38
N VAL A 247 -4.06 -6.32 -25.45
CA VAL A 247 -3.01 -5.33 -25.71
C VAL A 247 -1.70 -6.04 -26.04
N ALA A 248 -1.38 -7.07 -25.25
CA ALA A 248 -0.18 -7.87 -25.36
C ALA A 248 -0.40 -9.29 -24.86
N SER A 249 0.40 -10.23 -25.36
CA SER A 249 0.52 -11.58 -24.79
C SER A 249 1.96 -12.04 -24.99
N ALA A 250 2.61 -12.48 -23.91
CA ALA A 250 4.01 -12.87 -23.89
C ALA A 250 4.27 -13.99 -22.87
N ALA A 251 5.28 -14.82 -23.10
CA ALA A 251 5.81 -15.72 -22.08
C ALA A 251 6.51 -14.90 -20.99
N VAL A 252 6.32 -15.28 -19.74
CA VAL A 252 6.94 -14.63 -18.56
C VAL A 252 8.14 -15.45 -18.11
N CYS A 253 7.91 -16.71 -17.76
CA CYS A 253 8.94 -17.59 -17.21
C CYS A 253 8.58 -19.07 -17.40
N PRO A 254 9.57 -19.98 -17.39
CA PRO A 254 9.33 -21.40 -17.12
C PRO A 254 8.70 -21.57 -15.73
N GLY A 255 7.85 -22.61 -15.58
CA GLY A 255 7.22 -22.93 -14.30
C GLY A 255 6.04 -22.04 -13.95
N ILE A 256 5.77 -21.92 -12.67
CA ILE A 256 4.54 -21.35 -12.10
C ILE A 256 4.79 -19.93 -11.59
N VAL A 257 3.91 -19.01 -11.96
CA VAL A 257 3.72 -17.73 -11.27
C VAL A 257 2.66 -17.92 -10.20
N TYR A 258 3.01 -17.63 -8.95
CA TYR A 258 2.15 -17.77 -7.79
C TYR A 258 1.26 -16.56 -7.55
N ASP A 259 1.77 -15.37 -7.84
CA ASP A 259 1.09 -14.10 -7.58
C ASP A 259 1.50 -13.03 -8.59
N LEU A 260 0.63 -12.06 -8.80
CA LEU A 260 0.83 -10.94 -9.72
C LEU A 260 0.45 -9.64 -9.03
N CYS A 261 1.43 -8.86 -8.66
CA CYS A 261 1.23 -7.63 -7.92
C CYS A 261 1.35 -6.40 -8.83
N PRO A 262 0.45 -5.40 -8.72
CA PRO A 262 0.61 -4.14 -9.44
C PRO A 262 1.86 -3.39 -8.97
N PHE A 263 2.57 -2.78 -9.93
CA PHE A 263 3.77 -2.00 -9.72
C PHE A 263 3.69 -0.69 -10.51
N ASP A 264 4.48 0.34 -10.17
CA ASP A 264 4.38 1.65 -10.86
C ASP A 264 4.65 1.55 -12.34
N SER A 265 5.63 0.74 -12.74
CA SER A 265 6.01 0.50 -14.14
C SER A 265 5.12 -0.51 -14.87
N GLY A 266 4.24 -1.23 -14.14
CA GLY A 266 3.42 -2.33 -14.67
C GLY A 266 3.06 -3.34 -13.59
N PHE A 267 3.72 -4.52 -13.60
CA PHE A 267 3.43 -5.61 -12.68
C PHE A 267 4.72 -6.29 -12.21
N CYS A 268 4.67 -6.86 -11.02
CA CYS A 268 5.68 -7.79 -10.52
C CYS A 268 5.05 -9.18 -10.42
N ALA A 269 5.55 -10.13 -11.20
CA ALA A 269 5.16 -11.54 -11.12
C ALA A 269 6.07 -12.26 -10.14
N VAL A 270 5.47 -12.88 -9.13
CA VAL A 270 6.15 -13.70 -8.11
C VAL A 270 6.10 -15.14 -8.58
N ALA A 271 7.21 -15.65 -9.06
CA ALA A 271 7.29 -16.99 -9.62
C ALA A 271 8.09 -17.97 -8.73
N GLU A 272 8.11 -19.24 -9.13
CA GLU A 272 8.81 -20.31 -8.42
C GLU A 272 10.33 -20.08 -8.32
N GLU A 273 10.93 -19.54 -9.40
CA GLU A 273 12.38 -19.40 -9.52
C GLU A 273 12.89 -17.97 -9.41
N GLY A 274 11.99 -16.98 -9.32
CA GLY A 274 12.38 -15.57 -9.27
C GLY A 274 11.22 -14.58 -9.31
N LEU A 275 11.57 -13.30 -9.26
CA LEU A 275 10.68 -12.19 -9.54
C LEU A 275 10.89 -11.70 -10.97
N TYR A 276 9.79 -11.30 -11.63
CA TYR A 276 9.80 -10.78 -13.00
C TYR A 276 9.01 -9.48 -13.04
N TRP A 277 9.66 -8.39 -13.40
CA TRP A 277 8.99 -7.10 -13.61
C TRP A 277 8.55 -6.99 -15.07
N LEU A 278 7.28 -6.70 -15.24
CA LEU A 278 6.58 -6.68 -16.52
C LEU A 278 6.07 -5.26 -16.77
N ASP A 279 6.39 -4.69 -17.93
CA ASP A 279 5.91 -3.36 -18.28
C ASP A 279 4.45 -3.39 -18.79
N ARG A 280 3.88 -2.22 -19.06
CA ARG A 280 2.52 -2.05 -19.57
C ARG A 280 2.33 -2.57 -21.01
N ASN A 281 3.40 -2.98 -21.67
CA ASN A 281 3.38 -3.60 -23.00
C ASN A 281 3.57 -5.14 -22.92
N GLY A 282 3.70 -5.67 -21.70
CA GLY A 282 3.89 -7.09 -21.44
C GLY A 282 5.33 -7.58 -21.61
N SER A 283 6.30 -6.67 -21.71
CA SER A 283 7.72 -7.04 -21.80
C SER A 283 8.32 -7.18 -20.41
N THR A 284 9.14 -8.21 -20.20
CA THR A 284 9.95 -8.34 -18.99
C THR A 284 11.08 -7.30 -19.02
N THR A 285 11.07 -6.39 -18.04
CA THR A 285 12.06 -5.30 -17.92
C THR A 285 13.19 -5.62 -16.97
N ALA A 286 12.93 -6.45 -15.94
CA ALA A 286 13.90 -6.88 -14.96
C ALA A 286 13.56 -8.26 -14.41
N THR A 287 14.55 -8.94 -13.85
CA THR A 287 14.39 -10.25 -13.19
C THR A 287 15.28 -10.32 -11.96
N TYR A 288 14.81 -10.99 -10.92
CA TYR A 288 15.60 -11.35 -9.75
C TYR A 288 15.51 -12.86 -9.52
N PRO A 289 16.50 -13.66 -9.91
CA PRO A 289 16.48 -15.11 -9.74
C PRO A 289 16.77 -15.49 -8.28
N TYR A 290 16.09 -16.51 -7.76
CA TYR A 290 16.33 -17.02 -6.40
C TYR A 290 17.55 -17.93 -6.31
N ASN A 291 18.21 -18.24 -7.41
CA ASN A 291 19.47 -19.03 -7.47
C ASN A 291 19.39 -20.39 -6.77
N GLY A 292 18.26 -21.08 -6.92
CA GLY A 292 18.02 -22.39 -6.33
C GLY A 292 17.54 -22.37 -4.87
N LEU A 293 17.29 -21.18 -4.31
CA LEU A 293 16.61 -21.03 -3.03
C LEU A 293 15.09 -21.18 -3.21
N PHE A 294 14.41 -21.61 -2.16
CA PHE A 294 12.96 -21.80 -2.15
C PHE A 294 12.26 -20.55 -1.62
N LEU A 295 11.27 -20.08 -2.37
CA LEU A 295 10.40 -19.00 -1.92
C LEU A 295 9.54 -19.46 -0.72
N ARG A 296 9.61 -18.70 0.36
CA ARG A 296 8.78 -18.89 1.56
C ARG A 296 7.64 -17.90 1.62
N ARG A 297 7.95 -16.62 1.41
CA ARG A 297 7.00 -15.51 1.37
C ARG A 297 7.52 -14.41 0.45
N CYS A 298 6.61 -13.67 -0.12
CA CYS A 298 6.91 -12.45 -0.85
C CYS A 298 5.85 -11.40 -0.52
N GLN A 299 6.27 -10.16 -0.39
CA GLN A 299 5.40 -8.99 -0.30
C GLN A 299 5.91 -7.90 -1.21
N VAL A 300 5.09 -7.48 -2.16
CA VAL A 300 5.37 -6.33 -3.01
C VAL A 300 4.80 -5.10 -2.34
N SER A 301 5.68 -4.14 -2.01
CA SER A 301 5.30 -2.91 -1.33
C SER A 301 4.75 -1.87 -2.31
N ASP A 302 3.81 -1.06 -1.83
CA ASP A 302 3.39 0.19 -2.48
C ASP A 302 4.54 1.22 -2.61
N GLY A 303 5.63 1.03 -1.86
CA GLY A 303 6.89 1.77 -1.97
C GLY A 303 7.83 1.30 -3.08
N ASN A 304 7.34 0.55 -4.07
CA ASN A 304 8.07 0.10 -5.27
C ASN A 304 9.31 -0.75 -4.99
N PHE A 305 9.18 -1.71 -4.09
CA PHE A 305 10.14 -2.80 -3.90
C PHE A 305 9.42 -4.08 -3.51
N ALA A 306 10.08 -5.21 -3.66
CA ALA A 306 9.63 -6.51 -3.18
C ALA A 306 10.48 -6.95 -1.98
N ALA A 307 9.85 -7.45 -0.92
CA ALA A 307 10.50 -8.14 0.18
C ALA A 307 10.29 -9.64 0.01
N VAL A 308 11.37 -10.41 -0.12
CA VAL A 308 11.35 -11.83 -0.42
C VAL A 308 12.01 -12.59 0.71
N LEU A 309 11.34 -13.61 1.21
CA LEU A 309 11.88 -14.54 2.20
C LEU A 309 12.22 -15.85 1.51
N LEU A 310 13.50 -16.16 1.43
CA LEU A 310 14.03 -17.35 0.76
C LEU A 310 14.64 -18.31 1.77
N SER A 311 14.64 -19.62 1.47
CA SER A 311 15.31 -20.61 2.29
C SER A 311 16.07 -21.62 1.44
N ARG A 312 17.15 -22.17 2.00
CA ARG A 312 17.95 -23.21 1.34
C ARG A 312 17.23 -24.55 1.30
N TYR A 313 16.34 -24.79 2.25
CA TYR A 313 15.61 -26.03 2.39
C TYR A 313 14.11 -25.76 2.45
N ARG A 314 13.31 -26.71 2.02
CA ARG A 314 11.84 -26.64 2.10
C ARG A 314 11.33 -26.59 3.55
N THR A 315 12.12 -27.05 4.50
CA THR A 315 11.85 -27.02 5.94
C THR A 315 13.07 -26.49 6.67
N GLY A 316 12.86 -25.66 7.70
CA GLY A 316 13.93 -25.07 8.51
C GLY A 316 13.59 -23.63 8.91
N SER A 317 14.27 -23.12 9.92
CA SER A 317 14.09 -21.79 10.48
C SER A 317 15.06 -20.73 9.94
N GLU A 318 16.12 -21.19 9.23
CA GLU A 318 17.09 -20.27 8.62
C GLU A 318 16.55 -19.80 7.26
N THR A 319 16.36 -18.50 7.12
CA THR A 319 15.83 -17.86 5.92
C THR A 319 16.61 -16.59 5.61
N ASP A 320 16.76 -16.29 4.33
CA ASP A 320 17.32 -15.04 3.85
C ASP A 320 16.18 -14.10 3.49
N LEU A 321 16.12 -12.95 4.17
CA LEU A 321 15.23 -11.85 3.82
C LEU A 321 16.00 -10.89 2.91
N ILE A 322 15.43 -10.64 1.74
CA ILE A 322 16.04 -9.84 0.69
C ILE A 322 15.01 -8.82 0.23
N THR A 323 15.44 -7.59 -0.02
CA THR A 323 14.62 -6.56 -0.65
C THR A 323 15.18 -6.22 -2.02
N VAL A 324 14.29 -6.09 -3.02
CA VAL A 324 14.64 -5.92 -4.43
C VAL A 324 13.84 -4.77 -5.01
N ASP A 325 14.49 -3.86 -5.75
CA ASP A 325 13.82 -2.74 -6.43
C ASP A 325 13.15 -3.16 -7.76
N GLY A 326 12.52 -2.20 -8.44
CA GLY A 326 11.84 -2.43 -9.72
C GLY A 326 12.77 -2.66 -10.91
N GLU A 327 14.07 -2.43 -10.75
CA GLU A 327 15.12 -2.74 -11.74
C GLU A 327 15.77 -4.10 -11.49
N GLY A 328 15.31 -4.85 -10.47
CA GLY A 328 15.86 -6.15 -10.10
C GLY A 328 17.15 -6.09 -9.29
N ASN A 329 17.52 -4.92 -8.75
CA ASN A 329 18.69 -4.78 -7.90
C ASN A 329 18.32 -5.07 -6.45
N GLU A 330 19.22 -5.78 -5.77
CA GLU A 330 19.11 -6.03 -4.34
C GLU A 330 19.38 -4.72 -3.56
N LEU A 331 18.41 -4.31 -2.74
CA LEU A 331 18.53 -3.14 -1.86
C LEU A 331 19.17 -3.51 -0.53
N GLY A 332 18.89 -4.68 -0.02
CA GLY A 332 19.44 -5.21 1.23
C GLY A 332 19.18 -6.71 1.36
N GLY A 333 20.01 -7.38 2.16
CA GLY A 333 19.91 -8.80 2.45
C GLY A 333 20.38 -9.11 3.87
N ILE A 334 19.62 -9.93 4.59
CA ILE A 334 19.96 -10.41 5.94
C ILE A 334 19.53 -11.87 6.11
N THR A 335 20.28 -12.63 6.87
CA THR A 335 19.90 -13.98 7.26
C THR A 335 19.21 -13.97 8.62
N LEU A 336 18.01 -14.55 8.67
CA LEU A 336 17.22 -14.74 9.88
C LEU A 336 17.36 -16.18 10.36
N SER A 337 17.79 -16.36 11.60
CA SER A 337 17.91 -17.68 12.25
C SER A 337 16.68 -18.05 13.09
N ARG A 338 15.57 -17.32 12.89
CA ARG A 338 14.29 -17.52 13.58
C ARG A 338 13.21 -17.95 12.60
N GLU A 339 12.26 -18.70 13.10
CA GLU A 339 11.06 -18.99 12.32
C GLU A 339 10.24 -17.72 12.09
N VAL A 340 10.01 -17.37 10.83
CA VAL A 340 9.18 -16.26 10.41
C VAL A 340 7.77 -16.77 10.21
N LEU A 341 6.83 -16.20 10.97
CA LEU A 341 5.41 -16.50 10.91
C LEU A 341 4.71 -15.70 9.81
N ASP A 342 5.07 -14.42 9.71
CA ASP A 342 4.44 -13.51 8.73
C ASP A 342 5.39 -12.41 8.29
N LEU A 343 5.13 -11.86 7.09
CA LEU A 343 5.89 -10.80 6.44
C LEU A 343 4.91 -9.79 5.84
N SER A 344 5.11 -8.52 6.13
CA SER A 344 4.30 -7.45 5.56
C SER A 344 5.17 -6.26 5.19
N ALA A 345 4.93 -5.65 4.02
CA ALA A 345 5.67 -4.49 3.55
C ALA A 345 4.72 -3.39 3.09
N SER A 346 4.98 -2.15 3.48
CA SER A 346 4.23 -0.97 3.04
C SER A 346 5.09 0.28 3.13
N GLY A 347 4.94 1.19 2.17
CA GLY A 347 5.81 2.34 2.03
C GLY A 347 7.25 1.90 1.88
N ARG A 348 8.12 2.31 2.79
CA ARG A 348 9.53 1.93 2.85
C ARG A 348 9.86 0.93 3.96
N TYR A 349 8.85 0.35 4.60
CA TYR A 349 9.00 -0.49 5.79
C TYR A 349 8.69 -1.94 5.50
N VAL A 350 9.37 -2.82 6.22
CA VAL A 350 9.18 -4.26 6.21
C VAL A 350 8.99 -4.73 7.66
N ALA A 351 7.86 -5.33 7.96
CA ALA A 351 7.58 -5.97 9.23
C ALA A 351 7.79 -7.48 9.11
N VAL A 352 8.60 -8.03 9.99
CA VAL A 352 8.89 -9.48 10.09
C VAL A 352 8.38 -9.97 11.43
N LEU A 353 7.32 -10.77 11.39
CA LEU A 353 6.78 -11.42 12.58
C LEU A 353 7.47 -12.76 12.77
N CYS A 354 8.24 -12.89 13.84
CA CYS A 354 8.84 -14.14 14.26
C CYS A 354 8.03 -14.75 15.42
N THR A 355 8.35 -15.98 15.79
CA THR A 355 7.69 -16.68 16.92
C THR A 355 7.86 -15.98 18.26
N ASP A 356 8.95 -15.22 18.46
CA ASP A 356 9.33 -14.57 19.71
C ASP A 356 9.22 -13.04 19.68
N ARG A 357 9.18 -12.41 18.49
CA ARG A 357 9.20 -10.96 18.34
C ARG A 357 8.68 -10.47 17.00
N LEU A 358 8.29 -9.21 16.95
CA LEU A 358 8.12 -8.43 15.73
C LEU A 358 9.36 -7.56 15.52
N ILE A 359 9.88 -7.53 14.28
CA ILE A 359 10.98 -6.64 13.90
C ILE A 359 10.52 -5.79 12.72
N ILE A 360 10.79 -4.48 12.78
CA ILE A 360 10.53 -3.56 11.69
C ILE A 360 11.87 -3.10 11.12
N TYR A 361 12.00 -3.26 9.82
CA TYR A 361 13.15 -2.83 9.02
C TYR A 361 12.73 -1.72 8.05
N ASP A 362 13.71 -0.95 7.58
CA ASP A 362 13.55 -0.15 6.37
C ASP A 362 13.77 -1.02 5.11
N LYS A 363 13.56 -0.44 3.92
CA LYS A 363 13.76 -1.14 2.64
C LYS A 363 15.21 -1.58 2.37
N PHE A 364 16.19 -1.09 3.13
CA PHE A 364 17.59 -1.52 3.09
C PHE A 364 17.92 -2.57 4.16
N LEU A 365 16.87 -3.06 4.86
CA LEU A 365 16.95 -4.02 5.95
C LEU A 365 17.78 -3.55 7.14
N THR A 366 17.80 -2.23 7.39
CA THR A 366 18.28 -1.67 8.65
C THR A 366 17.18 -1.81 9.69
N GLU A 367 17.46 -2.45 10.83
CA GLU A 367 16.51 -2.61 11.93
C GLU A 367 16.16 -1.23 12.52
N LEU A 368 14.87 -0.90 12.54
CA LEU A 368 14.35 0.34 13.08
C LEU A 368 13.73 0.14 14.47
N ALA A 369 13.09 -0.98 14.68
CA ALA A 369 12.44 -1.31 15.94
C ALA A 369 12.26 -2.81 16.11
N SER A 370 12.21 -3.26 17.37
CA SER A 370 11.92 -4.64 17.73
C SER A 370 11.02 -4.69 18.96
N LEU A 371 9.95 -5.48 18.86
CA LEU A 371 8.99 -5.72 19.95
C LEU A 371 9.07 -7.19 20.35
N PRO A 372 9.55 -7.52 21.56
CA PRO A 372 9.58 -8.90 22.05
C PRO A 372 8.20 -9.36 22.56
N PHE A 373 8.04 -10.66 22.80
CA PHE A 373 6.87 -11.28 23.45
C PHE A 373 5.55 -11.16 22.66
N VAL A 374 5.59 -11.40 21.34
CA VAL A 374 4.41 -11.37 20.45
C VAL A 374 3.77 -12.77 20.25
N SER A 375 3.92 -13.69 21.17
CA SER A 375 3.58 -15.11 21.05
C SER A 375 2.14 -15.44 20.66
N GLN A 376 1.21 -14.49 20.81
CA GLN A 376 -0.20 -14.67 20.41
C GLN A 376 -0.54 -14.04 19.07
N THR A 377 0.41 -13.34 18.46
CA THR A 377 0.21 -12.69 17.14
C THR A 377 0.29 -13.74 16.05
N ARG A 378 -0.67 -13.71 15.11
CA ARG A 378 -0.77 -14.62 13.96
C ARG A 378 -0.48 -13.95 12.64
N ALA A 379 -0.79 -12.64 12.53
CA ALA A 379 -0.58 -11.84 11.34
C ALA A 379 -0.09 -10.43 11.67
N VAL A 380 0.68 -9.84 10.78
CA VAL A 380 1.16 -8.47 10.88
C VAL A 380 0.83 -7.70 9.61
N PHE A 381 0.40 -6.45 9.77
CA PHE A 381 0.12 -5.54 8.66
C PHE A 381 0.93 -4.27 8.85
N MET A 382 1.93 -4.09 8.01
CA MET A 382 2.76 -2.90 7.99
C MET A 382 1.99 -1.72 7.42
N ARG A 383 2.15 -0.54 7.98
CA ARG A 383 1.60 0.72 7.45
C ARG A 383 2.72 1.60 6.90
N SER A 384 2.39 2.42 5.92
CA SER A 384 3.35 3.33 5.27
C SER A 384 3.92 4.42 6.18
N ASP A 385 3.35 4.61 7.38
CA ASP A 385 3.86 5.51 8.42
C ASP A 385 4.85 4.84 9.40
N GLY A 386 5.16 3.57 9.18
CA GLY A 386 6.07 2.78 10.02
C GLY A 386 5.43 2.16 11.24
N SER A 387 4.10 2.27 11.44
CA SER A 387 3.37 1.54 12.46
C SER A 387 2.94 0.15 11.93
N ALA A 388 2.68 -0.80 12.81
CA ALA A 388 2.25 -2.14 12.44
C ALA A 388 1.03 -2.58 13.24
N VAL A 389 0.01 -3.12 12.56
CA VAL A 389 -1.13 -3.79 13.20
C VAL A 389 -0.77 -5.25 13.37
N MET A 390 -0.85 -5.73 14.61
CA MET A 390 -0.65 -7.14 14.97
C MET A 390 -2.01 -7.75 15.31
N ALA A 391 -2.41 -8.77 14.57
CA ALA A 391 -3.65 -9.51 14.83
C ALA A 391 -3.35 -10.87 15.45
N GLY A 392 -3.98 -11.12 16.59
CA GLY A 392 -3.85 -12.34 17.39
C GLY A 392 -5.12 -13.17 17.39
N ALA A 393 -5.24 -14.05 18.39
CA ALA A 393 -6.39 -14.95 18.51
C ALA A 393 -7.67 -14.22 18.92
N ASP A 394 -7.58 -13.24 19.84
CA ASP A 394 -8.69 -12.58 20.51
C ASP A 394 -8.63 -11.05 20.47
N SER A 395 -7.53 -10.52 19.93
CA SER A 395 -7.30 -9.09 19.92
C SER A 395 -6.35 -8.68 18.78
N ALA A 396 -6.47 -7.43 18.36
CA ALA A 396 -5.47 -6.79 17.53
C ALA A 396 -4.96 -5.51 18.20
N SER A 397 -3.66 -5.28 18.07
CA SER A 397 -2.97 -4.13 18.64
C SER A 397 -2.17 -3.39 17.56
N LEU A 398 -1.97 -2.10 17.79
CA LEU A 398 -1.12 -1.26 16.97
C LEU A 398 0.22 -1.08 17.69
N TYR A 399 1.29 -1.47 17.05
CA TYR A 399 2.63 -1.17 17.49
C TYR A 399 3.11 0.14 16.88
N LEU A 400 3.60 1.04 17.73
CA LEU A 400 4.09 2.38 17.39
C LEU A 400 5.56 2.47 17.80
N PRO A 401 6.47 2.12 16.91
CA PRO A 401 7.91 2.10 17.20
C PRO A 401 8.49 3.49 17.45
#